data_2ab2fc644dfdeabec59ed03d8d43ed50
#
_entry.id   2ab2fc644dfdeabec59ed03d8d43ed50
#
_cell.length_a   1.000
_cell.length_b   1.000
_cell.length_c   1.000
_cell.angle_alpha   90.00
_cell.angle_beta   90.00
_cell.angle_gamma   90.00
#
_symmetry.space_group_name_H-M   'P 1'
#
loop_
_entity.id
_entity.type
_entity.pdbx_description
1 polymer ?
#
loop_
_entity_poly.entity_id
_entity_poly.type
_entity_poly.pdbx_seq_one_letter_code
_entity_poly.pdbx_strand_id
1 'polypeptide(L)'
;MAMPLCLGIGELMVELAPSDSPDHLRRGFAGDVFNTLYYARMLMPADWQIGFHTAFGTDTLSDDMMDFIAQHNIDCTNTPRIEGRSPGLYMITLQDGERSFSYWRTISAARLLMRNPDLLAAKLADARFIYLSGITLAILSPADRQLLLEMIAQVRSADRTVFFDSNIREKLWPDGEEMRVAIKAAGAVTDIVLSSLDDEKRGFGDADAPAVADRYLGWGAQAVVIKDGAAPSLLVDGNDAVWLPPDMVHLPVDSTAAGDAFNAGLLAGMAAGKTICEAIP
;
A
#
# COMPACT_ATOMS: atom_id res chain seq x y z
N MET A 1 -3.69 -6.36 27.87
CA MET A 1 -3.07 -5.36 26.96
C MET A 1 -4.00 -5.23 25.76
N ALA A 2 -4.13 -4.05 25.17
CA ALA A 2 -4.88 -3.91 23.92
C ALA A 2 -4.21 -4.73 22.82
N MET A 3 -5.00 -5.23 21.87
CA MET A 3 -4.47 -5.96 20.70
C MET A 3 -3.69 -4.96 19.82
N PRO A 4 -2.50 -5.33 19.33
CA PRO A 4 -1.73 -4.45 18.44
C PRO A 4 -2.48 -4.24 17.12
N LEU A 5 -2.41 -3.00 16.58
CA LEU A 5 -3.09 -2.61 15.35
C LEU A 5 -2.09 -2.48 14.19
N CYS A 6 -2.37 -3.13 13.06
CA CYS A 6 -1.78 -2.83 11.77
C CYS A 6 -2.75 -1.94 10.99
N LEU A 7 -2.37 -0.69 10.75
CA LEU A 7 -3.18 0.32 10.08
C LEU A 7 -2.67 0.55 8.66
N GLY A 8 -3.49 0.25 7.66
CA GLY A 8 -3.24 0.67 6.28
C GLY A 8 -3.96 1.96 5.94
N ILE A 9 -3.32 2.82 5.16
CA ILE A 9 -3.87 4.12 4.72
C ILE A 9 -3.83 4.19 3.20
N GLY A 10 -4.99 4.23 2.54
CA GLY A 10 -5.02 4.22 1.07
C GLY A 10 -6.41 4.22 0.45
N GLU A 11 -6.47 3.84 -0.81
CA GLU A 11 -7.72 3.76 -1.58
C GLU A 11 -8.12 2.30 -1.83
N LEU A 12 -9.42 2.05 -1.75
CA LEU A 12 -10.07 0.87 -2.28
C LEU A 12 -11.01 1.31 -3.41
N MET A 13 -10.93 0.62 -4.55
CA MET A 13 -11.72 0.93 -5.74
C MET A 13 -12.65 -0.23 -6.10
N VAL A 14 -13.70 0.09 -6.83
CA VAL A 14 -14.48 -0.92 -7.55
C VAL A 14 -13.65 -1.46 -8.70
N GLU A 15 -13.51 -2.77 -8.76
CA GLU A 15 -12.92 -3.50 -9.88
C GLU A 15 -14.02 -4.06 -10.76
N LEU A 16 -13.94 -3.79 -12.06
CA LEU A 16 -14.72 -4.47 -13.08
C LEU A 16 -13.77 -5.34 -13.90
N ALA A 17 -13.85 -6.64 -13.69
CA ALA A 17 -13.01 -7.63 -14.39
C ALA A 17 -13.82 -8.43 -15.42
N PRO A 18 -13.21 -8.92 -16.51
CA PRO A 18 -13.84 -9.84 -17.43
C PRO A 18 -14.44 -11.04 -16.71
N SER A 19 -15.57 -11.53 -17.20
CA SER A 19 -16.19 -12.78 -16.75
C SER A 19 -16.17 -13.82 -17.89
N ASP A 20 -16.75 -14.98 -17.63
CA ASP A 20 -16.87 -16.06 -18.62
C ASP A 20 -17.78 -15.68 -19.80
N SER A 21 -18.57 -14.62 -19.68
CA SER A 21 -19.42 -14.06 -20.74
C SER A 21 -18.88 -12.71 -21.21
N PRO A 22 -18.71 -12.48 -22.53
CA PRO A 22 -18.18 -11.23 -23.05
C PRO A 22 -19.07 -10.02 -22.76
N ASP A 23 -20.35 -10.22 -22.50
CA ASP A 23 -21.31 -9.16 -22.21
C ASP A 23 -21.43 -8.85 -20.70
N HIS A 24 -20.72 -9.58 -19.85
CA HIS A 24 -20.76 -9.41 -18.41
C HIS A 24 -19.38 -9.08 -17.84
N LEU A 25 -19.39 -8.26 -16.77
CA LEU A 25 -18.23 -7.98 -15.97
C LEU A 25 -18.47 -8.47 -14.54
N ARG A 26 -17.45 -9.07 -13.94
CA ARG A 26 -17.46 -9.38 -12.51
C ARG A 26 -17.09 -8.13 -11.74
N ARG A 27 -17.94 -7.72 -10.78
CA ARG A 27 -17.63 -6.66 -9.83
C ARG A 27 -16.85 -7.22 -8.65
N GLY A 28 -15.76 -6.57 -8.31
CA GLY A 28 -14.96 -6.79 -7.12
C GLY A 28 -14.53 -5.48 -6.48
N PHE A 29 -13.74 -5.57 -5.43
CA PHE A 29 -13.08 -4.44 -4.81
C PHE A 29 -11.60 -4.75 -4.67
N ALA A 30 -10.72 -3.82 -5.06
CA ALA A 30 -9.29 -3.98 -4.97
C ALA A 30 -8.57 -2.61 -4.86
N GLY A 31 -7.40 -2.63 -4.26
CA GLY A 31 -6.50 -1.49 -4.11
C GLY A 31 -5.23 -1.98 -3.43
N ASP A 32 -4.09 -1.41 -3.77
CA ASP A 32 -2.77 -1.90 -3.33
C ASP A 32 -2.64 -2.04 -1.81
N VAL A 33 -2.97 -0.98 -1.08
CA VAL A 33 -2.94 -1.03 0.40
C VAL A 33 -3.95 -2.04 0.94
N PHE A 34 -5.18 -2.05 0.41
CA PHE A 34 -6.19 -2.98 0.87
C PHE A 34 -5.81 -4.44 0.54
N ASN A 35 -5.26 -4.71 -0.64
CA ASN A 35 -4.77 -6.05 -1.00
C ASN A 35 -3.73 -6.54 0.01
N THR A 36 -2.76 -5.67 0.37
CA THR A 36 -1.77 -5.99 1.41
C THR A 36 -2.44 -6.32 2.74
N LEU A 37 -3.41 -5.51 3.19
CA LEU A 37 -4.13 -5.77 4.44
C LEU A 37 -4.98 -7.05 4.37
N TYR A 38 -5.58 -7.34 3.24
CA TYR A 38 -6.38 -8.54 3.01
C TYR A 38 -5.53 -9.81 3.18
N TYR A 39 -4.37 -9.87 2.51
CA TYR A 39 -3.44 -10.98 2.68
C TYR A 39 -2.81 -11.00 4.09
N ALA A 40 -2.49 -9.83 4.64
CA ALA A 40 -1.99 -9.73 6.01
C ALA A 40 -2.99 -10.32 7.02
N ARG A 41 -4.32 -10.09 6.85
CA ARG A 41 -5.33 -10.67 7.75
C ARG A 41 -5.32 -12.20 7.74
N MET A 42 -5.00 -12.81 6.61
CA MET A 42 -4.90 -14.28 6.50
C MET A 42 -3.64 -14.84 7.16
N LEU A 43 -2.58 -14.05 7.25
CA LEU A 43 -1.24 -14.50 7.65
C LEU A 43 -0.84 -14.04 9.05
N MET A 44 -1.34 -12.89 9.50
CA MET A 44 -0.99 -12.32 10.81
C MET A 44 -1.57 -13.13 11.97
N PRO A 45 -0.89 -13.14 13.15
CA PRO A 45 -1.43 -13.74 14.37
C PRO A 45 -2.83 -13.20 14.69
N ALA A 46 -3.68 -14.08 15.27
CA ALA A 46 -5.09 -13.77 15.53
C ALA A 46 -5.29 -12.66 16.59
N ASP A 47 -4.29 -12.37 17.39
CA ASP A 47 -4.27 -11.30 18.39
C ASP A 47 -3.90 -9.93 17.82
N TRP A 48 -3.71 -9.80 16.49
CA TRP A 48 -3.56 -8.54 15.81
C TRP A 48 -4.89 -8.04 15.24
N GLN A 49 -5.15 -6.76 15.40
CA GLN A 49 -6.20 -6.04 14.66
C GLN A 49 -5.64 -5.51 13.34
N ILE A 50 -6.50 -5.48 12.32
CA ILE A 50 -6.17 -4.82 11.05
C ILE A 50 -7.20 -3.71 10.83
N GLY A 51 -6.71 -2.51 10.63
CA GLY A 51 -7.50 -1.33 10.31
C GLY A 51 -7.18 -0.77 8.93
N PHE A 52 -8.18 -0.22 8.29
CA PHE A 52 -8.03 0.48 7.02
C PHE A 52 -8.59 1.89 7.14
N HIS A 53 -7.77 2.90 6.86
CA HIS A 53 -8.16 4.29 6.79
C HIS A 53 -8.22 4.76 5.34
N THR A 54 -9.41 5.18 4.95
CA THR A 54 -9.73 5.72 3.62
C THR A 54 -10.83 6.75 3.78
N ALA A 55 -11.50 7.15 2.70
CA ALA A 55 -12.80 7.83 2.78
C ALA A 55 -13.80 7.15 1.84
N PHE A 56 -15.05 7.10 2.27
CA PHE A 56 -16.16 6.55 1.51
C PHE A 56 -17.16 7.65 1.12
N GLY A 57 -17.91 7.42 0.06
CA GLY A 57 -19.09 8.20 -0.23
C GLY A 57 -20.25 7.89 0.72
N THR A 58 -21.41 8.48 0.44
CA THR A 58 -22.67 8.20 1.16
C THR A 58 -23.67 7.41 0.30
N ASP A 59 -23.17 6.84 -0.79
CA ASP A 59 -23.95 6.01 -1.72
C ASP A 59 -23.93 4.52 -1.32
N THR A 60 -24.85 3.75 -1.90
CA THR A 60 -24.99 2.31 -1.66
C THR A 60 -23.72 1.53 -2.04
N LEU A 61 -22.98 1.97 -3.07
CA LEU A 61 -21.74 1.31 -3.48
C LEU A 61 -20.63 1.46 -2.43
N SER A 62 -20.60 2.62 -1.76
CA SER A 62 -19.71 2.86 -0.61
C SER A 62 -20.09 1.98 0.59
N ASP A 63 -21.39 1.76 0.83
CA ASP A 63 -21.87 0.88 1.89
C ASP A 63 -21.53 -0.59 1.58
N ASP A 64 -21.76 -1.05 0.34
CA ASP A 64 -21.34 -2.39 -0.12
C ASP A 64 -19.83 -2.61 0.08
N MET A 65 -19.02 -1.58 -0.17
CA MET A 65 -17.58 -1.63 -0.01
C MET A 65 -17.17 -1.74 1.47
N MET A 66 -17.83 -0.99 2.35
CA MET A 66 -17.60 -1.09 3.81
C MET A 66 -17.97 -2.47 4.35
N ASP A 67 -19.11 -3.01 3.91
CA ASP A 67 -19.56 -4.35 4.27
C ASP A 67 -18.56 -5.42 3.78
N PHE A 68 -18.04 -5.27 2.56
CA PHE A 68 -16.99 -6.15 2.03
C PHE A 68 -15.72 -6.12 2.91
N ILE A 69 -15.24 -4.94 3.31
CA ILE A 69 -14.08 -4.80 4.19
C ILE A 69 -14.33 -5.49 5.54
N ALA A 70 -15.50 -5.24 6.13
CA ALA A 70 -15.89 -5.82 7.43
C ALA A 70 -15.99 -7.35 7.39
N GLN A 71 -16.52 -7.94 6.29
CA GLN A 71 -16.59 -9.38 6.08
C GLN A 71 -15.22 -10.07 6.09
N HIS A 72 -14.15 -9.31 5.80
CA HIS A 72 -12.77 -9.81 5.85
C HIS A 72 -12.07 -9.52 7.18
N ASN A 73 -12.82 -9.13 8.22
CA ASN A 73 -12.28 -8.80 9.55
C ASN A 73 -11.20 -7.69 9.51
N ILE A 74 -11.43 -6.69 8.67
CA ILE A 74 -10.65 -5.45 8.60
C ILE A 74 -11.54 -4.31 9.08
N ASP A 75 -11.08 -3.53 10.05
CA ASP A 75 -11.84 -2.40 10.58
C ASP A 75 -11.67 -1.16 9.69
N CYS A 76 -12.75 -0.68 9.10
CA CYS A 76 -12.81 0.58 8.38
C CYS A 76 -13.74 1.60 9.05
N THR A 77 -14.11 1.40 10.30
CA THR A 77 -14.93 2.35 11.05
C THR A 77 -14.15 3.64 11.33
N ASN A 78 -14.86 4.70 11.71
CA ASN A 78 -14.24 6.00 11.99
C ASN A 78 -13.34 6.51 10.85
N THR A 79 -13.85 6.42 9.62
CA THR A 79 -13.28 7.04 8.43
C THR A 79 -14.23 8.10 7.86
N PRO A 80 -13.74 9.12 7.13
CA PRO A 80 -14.61 10.15 6.56
C PRO A 80 -15.69 9.58 5.63
N ARG A 81 -16.92 10.07 5.75
CA ARG A 81 -18.02 9.85 4.80
C ARG A 81 -18.25 11.15 4.05
N ILE A 82 -18.17 11.12 2.73
CA ILE A 82 -18.12 12.32 1.88
C ILE A 82 -19.36 12.35 0.99
N GLU A 83 -20.25 13.29 1.28
CA GLU A 83 -21.47 13.50 0.45
C GLU A 83 -21.08 13.90 -0.97
N GLY A 84 -21.81 13.38 -1.95
CA GLY A 84 -21.59 13.65 -3.38
C GLY A 84 -20.32 13.02 -3.96
N ARG A 85 -19.69 12.09 -3.25
CA ARG A 85 -18.56 11.30 -3.72
C ARG A 85 -18.91 9.81 -3.73
N SER A 86 -18.23 9.07 -4.61
CA SER A 86 -18.33 7.61 -4.75
C SER A 86 -16.93 6.99 -4.70
N PRO A 87 -16.80 5.68 -4.53
CA PRO A 87 -15.53 5.00 -4.70
C PRO A 87 -14.93 5.25 -6.08
N GLY A 88 -13.61 5.20 -6.18
CA GLY A 88 -12.95 5.10 -7.48
C GLY A 88 -13.32 3.77 -8.16
N LEU A 89 -13.24 3.74 -9.49
CA LEU A 89 -13.51 2.56 -10.29
C LEU A 89 -12.39 2.32 -11.29
N TYR A 90 -12.06 1.08 -11.54
CA TYR A 90 -11.28 0.70 -12.70
C TYR A 90 -11.86 -0.52 -13.40
N MET A 91 -11.59 -0.62 -14.67
CA MET A 91 -12.00 -1.74 -15.52
C MET A 91 -10.79 -2.41 -16.15
N ILE A 92 -10.76 -3.72 -16.08
CA ILE A 92 -9.76 -4.56 -16.74
C ILE A 92 -10.30 -4.95 -18.12
N THR A 93 -9.52 -4.69 -19.15
CA THR A 93 -9.80 -5.17 -20.50
C THR A 93 -8.69 -6.13 -20.91
N LEU A 94 -9.07 -7.27 -21.47
CA LEU A 94 -8.13 -8.24 -22.04
C LEU A 94 -8.09 -8.05 -23.56
N GLN A 95 -6.90 -7.83 -24.10
CA GLN A 95 -6.67 -7.78 -25.55
C GLN A 95 -5.45 -8.62 -25.86
N ASP A 96 -5.63 -9.66 -26.67
CA ASP A 96 -4.58 -10.62 -27.06
C ASP A 96 -3.84 -11.26 -25.87
N GLY A 97 -4.53 -11.45 -24.75
CA GLY A 97 -3.97 -11.99 -23.49
C GLY A 97 -3.29 -10.94 -22.62
N GLU A 98 -3.12 -9.72 -23.09
CA GLU A 98 -2.58 -8.62 -22.29
C GLU A 98 -3.69 -7.84 -21.57
N ARG A 99 -3.38 -7.39 -20.35
CA ARG A 99 -4.29 -6.59 -19.54
C ARG A 99 -4.05 -5.12 -19.76
N SER A 100 -5.14 -4.39 -19.99
CA SER A 100 -5.16 -2.94 -19.93
C SER A 100 -6.15 -2.46 -18.88
N PHE A 101 -5.91 -1.27 -18.33
CA PHE A 101 -6.69 -0.72 -17.23
C PHE A 101 -7.23 0.65 -17.62
N SER A 102 -8.53 0.84 -17.45
CA SER A 102 -9.19 2.13 -17.55
C SER A 102 -9.65 2.58 -16.17
N TYR A 103 -9.40 3.85 -15.79
CA TYR A 103 -9.64 4.37 -14.45
C TYR A 103 -10.63 5.53 -14.42
N TRP A 104 -11.55 5.50 -13.46
CA TRP A 104 -12.44 6.61 -13.08
C TRP A 104 -12.28 6.88 -11.60
N ARG A 105 -11.27 7.65 -11.22
CA ARG A 105 -10.90 7.91 -9.81
C ARG A 105 -10.57 9.37 -9.49
N THR A 106 -10.69 10.29 -10.46
CA THR A 106 -10.30 11.70 -10.27
C THR A 106 -11.12 12.43 -9.22
N ILE A 107 -12.34 11.95 -8.96
CA ILE A 107 -13.26 12.49 -7.96
C ILE A 107 -13.64 11.46 -6.90
N SER A 108 -12.83 10.41 -6.71
CA SER A 108 -13.13 9.37 -5.71
C SER A 108 -13.15 9.95 -4.29
N ALA A 109 -13.95 9.34 -3.42
CA ALA A 109 -14.04 9.72 -2.01
C ALA A 109 -12.67 9.59 -1.31
N ALA A 110 -11.90 8.55 -1.64
CA ALA A 110 -10.59 8.27 -1.04
C ALA A 110 -9.59 9.44 -1.20
N ARG A 111 -9.73 10.26 -2.23
CA ARG A 111 -8.91 11.49 -2.37
C ARG A 111 -9.10 12.50 -1.24
N LEU A 112 -10.14 12.32 -0.43
CA LEU A 112 -10.50 13.16 0.72
C LEU A 112 -10.33 12.41 2.05
N LEU A 113 -9.48 11.38 2.11
CA LEU A 113 -9.25 10.61 3.34
C LEU A 113 -8.68 11.46 4.50
N MET A 114 -8.07 12.60 4.18
CA MET A 114 -7.61 13.60 5.15
C MET A 114 -8.67 14.65 5.53
N ARG A 115 -9.93 14.49 5.09
CA ARG A 115 -11.01 15.47 5.36
C ARG A 115 -11.28 15.70 6.85
N ASN A 116 -11.04 14.69 7.67
CA ASN A 116 -11.09 14.80 9.13
C ASN A 116 -9.83 14.14 9.71
N PRO A 117 -8.74 14.89 9.88
CA PRO A 117 -7.47 14.34 10.34
C PRO A 117 -7.52 13.80 11.77
N ASP A 118 -8.45 14.25 12.61
CA ASP A 118 -8.60 13.75 13.99
C ASP A 118 -8.99 12.27 14.02
N LEU A 119 -9.77 11.80 13.03
CA LEU A 119 -10.12 10.38 12.90
C LEU A 119 -8.87 9.52 12.60
N LEU A 120 -7.99 10.03 11.75
CA LEU A 120 -6.72 9.36 11.47
C LEU A 120 -5.77 9.44 12.67
N ALA A 121 -5.68 10.60 13.35
CA ALA A 121 -4.83 10.79 14.53
C ALA A 121 -5.15 9.77 15.63
N ALA A 122 -6.43 9.52 15.89
CA ALA A 122 -6.86 8.51 16.86
C ALA A 122 -6.37 7.11 16.49
N LYS A 123 -6.49 6.71 15.21
CA LYS A 123 -6.02 5.40 14.75
C LYS A 123 -4.48 5.29 14.78
N LEU A 124 -3.78 6.35 14.37
CA LEU A 124 -2.32 6.40 14.42
C LEU A 124 -1.79 6.28 15.85
N ALA A 125 -2.51 6.81 16.84
CA ALA A 125 -2.13 6.70 18.25
C ALA A 125 -2.09 5.25 18.73
N ASP A 126 -2.96 4.38 18.23
CA ASP A 126 -3.08 2.98 18.60
C ASP A 126 -2.28 2.04 17.68
N ALA A 127 -1.88 2.50 16.50
CA ALA A 127 -1.21 1.67 15.51
C ALA A 127 0.21 1.29 15.96
N ARG A 128 0.52 -0.02 15.88
CA ARG A 128 1.88 -0.56 16.01
C ARG A 128 2.57 -0.65 14.66
N PHE A 129 1.84 -1.03 13.62
CA PHE A 129 2.28 -1.00 12.23
C PHE A 129 1.45 0.02 11.45
N ILE A 130 2.10 0.87 10.68
CA ILE A 130 1.49 1.86 9.80
C ILE A 130 1.97 1.54 8.39
N TYR A 131 1.04 1.28 7.47
CA TYR A 131 1.35 0.92 6.08
C TYR A 131 0.66 1.88 5.11
N LEU A 132 1.44 2.44 4.20
CA LEU A 132 0.94 3.30 3.12
C LEU A 132 1.76 3.10 1.85
N SER A 133 1.27 3.63 0.73
CA SER A 133 1.96 3.50 -0.55
C SER A 133 2.14 4.83 -1.29
N GLY A 134 2.95 4.82 -2.35
CA GLY A 134 3.07 5.95 -3.26
C GLY A 134 1.75 6.31 -3.94
N ILE A 135 0.84 5.34 -4.13
CA ILE A 135 -0.51 5.61 -4.64
C ILE A 135 -1.31 6.42 -3.62
N THR A 136 -1.20 6.11 -2.33
CA THR A 136 -1.83 6.92 -1.26
C THR A 136 -1.41 8.38 -1.37
N LEU A 137 -0.12 8.63 -1.57
CA LEU A 137 0.39 9.99 -1.72
C LEU A 137 -0.10 10.66 -3.02
N ALA A 138 -0.14 9.91 -4.11
CA ALA A 138 -0.52 10.42 -5.43
C ALA A 138 -1.98 10.87 -5.53
N ILE A 139 -2.88 10.25 -4.76
CA ILE A 139 -4.30 10.63 -4.77
C ILE A 139 -4.61 11.84 -3.90
N LEU A 140 -3.74 12.22 -2.98
CA LEU A 140 -3.93 13.35 -2.06
C LEU A 140 -3.52 14.68 -2.70
N SER A 141 -4.13 15.77 -2.23
CA SER A 141 -3.62 17.11 -2.52
C SER A 141 -2.22 17.30 -1.90
N PRO A 142 -1.39 18.21 -2.42
CA PRO A 142 -0.07 18.50 -1.82
C PRO A 142 -0.15 18.83 -0.32
N ALA A 143 -1.16 19.60 0.12
CA ALA A 143 -1.35 19.96 1.51
C ALA A 143 -1.76 18.76 2.38
N ASP A 144 -2.69 17.93 1.90
CA ASP A 144 -3.12 16.73 2.62
C ASP A 144 -2.00 15.69 2.73
N ARG A 145 -1.19 15.57 1.67
CA ARG A 145 0.00 14.70 1.64
C ARG A 145 1.04 15.13 2.68
N GLN A 146 1.32 16.43 2.75
CA GLN A 146 2.23 16.98 3.74
C GLN A 146 1.70 16.71 5.16
N LEU A 147 0.41 17.01 5.42
CA LEU A 147 -0.22 16.79 6.72
C LEU A 147 -0.15 15.30 7.12
N LEU A 148 -0.45 14.37 6.20
CA LEU A 148 -0.34 12.93 6.47
C LEU A 148 1.07 12.54 6.92
N LEU A 149 2.10 12.98 6.20
CA LEU A 149 3.49 12.66 6.52
C LEU A 149 3.94 13.29 7.84
N GLU A 150 3.50 14.51 8.14
CA GLU A 150 3.76 15.17 9.44
C GLU A 150 3.11 14.39 10.59
N MET A 151 1.87 13.92 10.44
CA MET A 151 1.19 13.09 11.44
C MET A 151 1.91 11.75 11.66
N ILE A 152 2.37 11.10 10.60
CA ILE A 152 3.17 9.86 10.70
C ILE A 152 4.49 10.13 11.42
N ALA A 153 5.20 11.20 11.06
CA ALA A 153 6.46 11.58 11.71
C ALA A 153 6.29 11.82 13.22
N GLN A 154 5.18 12.42 13.64
CA GLN A 154 4.88 12.71 15.06
C GLN A 154 4.66 11.44 15.90
N VAL A 155 4.09 10.39 15.32
CA VAL A 155 3.81 9.13 16.04
C VAL A 155 4.95 8.11 15.93
N ARG A 156 5.94 8.34 15.08
CA ARG A 156 7.10 7.46 14.91
C ARG A 156 7.84 7.27 16.23
N SER A 157 8.07 6.03 16.64
CA SER A 157 8.75 5.67 17.89
C SER A 157 9.32 4.28 17.82
N ALA A 158 10.16 3.88 18.77
CA ALA A 158 10.76 2.55 18.83
C ALA A 158 9.73 1.39 18.91
N ASP A 159 8.51 1.68 19.38
CA ASP A 159 7.45 0.66 19.52
C ASP A 159 6.55 0.58 18.29
N ARG A 160 6.83 1.36 17.25
CA ARG A 160 6.03 1.45 16.01
C ARG A 160 6.91 1.30 14.80
N THR A 161 6.36 0.70 13.76
CA THR A 161 7.05 0.55 12.48
C THR A 161 6.21 1.14 11.37
N VAL A 162 6.79 2.05 10.61
CA VAL A 162 6.19 2.67 9.42
C VAL A 162 6.73 1.94 8.19
N PHE A 163 5.83 1.35 7.42
CA PHE A 163 6.11 0.70 6.15
C PHE A 163 5.62 1.57 5.00
N PHE A 164 6.43 1.72 3.99
CA PHE A 164 6.08 2.46 2.79
C PHE A 164 6.40 1.63 1.54
N ASP A 165 5.38 1.30 0.75
CA ASP A 165 5.57 0.75 -0.59
C ASP A 165 5.60 1.90 -1.61
N SER A 166 6.72 2.10 -2.28
CA SER A 166 6.85 3.18 -3.25
C SER A 166 5.83 3.08 -4.39
N ASN A 167 5.50 1.88 -4.82
CA ASN A 167 4.44 1.54 -5.78
C ASN A 167 4.18 2.66 -6.81
N ILE A 168 5.24 3.06 -7.52
CA ILE A 168 5.27 4.25 -8.38
C ILE A 168 4.32 4.06 -9.56
N ARG A 169 3.39 5.01 -9.70
CA ARG A 169 2.44 5.08 -10.82
C ARG A 169 2.48 6.48 -11.40
N GLU A 170 3.43 6.72 -12.31
CA GLU A 170 3.71 8.05 -12.89
C GLU A 170 2.46 8.77 -13.38
N LYS A 171 1.52 8.02 -13.98
CA LYS A 171 0.25 8.58 -14.50
C LYS A 171 -0.67 9.21 -13.45
N LEU A 172 -0.43 8.97 -12.17
CA LEU A 172 -1.22 9.55 -11.07
C LEU A 172 -0.67 10.91 -10.62
N TRP A 173 0.52 11.28 -11.06
CA TRP A 173 1.21 12.50 -10.67
C TRP A 173 1.07 13.57 -11.76
N PRO A 174 1.03 14.86 -11.38
CA PRO A 174 1.06 15.96 -12.37
C PRO A 174 2.32 15.94 -13.22
N ASP A 175 3.46 15.63 -12.58
CA ASP A 175 4.75 15.46 -13.22
C ASP A 175 5.70 14.61 -12.37
N GLY A 176 6.84 14.25 -12.94
CA GLY A 176 7.84 13.40 -12.28
C GLY A 176 8.58 14.12 -11.13
N GLU A 177 8.64 15.44 -11.11
CA GLU A 177 9.31 16.19 -10.03
C GLU A 177 8.46 16.16 -8.76
N GLU A 178 7.15 16.42 -8.85
CA GLU A 178 6.23 16.33 -7.72
C GLU A 178 6.21 14.92 -7.14
N MET A 179 6.22 13.90 -8.01
CA MET A 179 6.34 12.50 -7.60
C MET A 179 7.60 12.26 -6.77
N ARG A 180 8.78 12.63 -7.28
CA ARG A 180 10.06 12.41 -6.59
C ARG A 180 10.13 13.14 -5.26
N VAL A 181 9.65 14.38 -5.19
CA VAL A 181 9.58 15.15 -3.95
C VAL A 181 8.70 14.45 -2.91
N ALA A 182 7.53 13.96 -3.31
CA ALA A 182 6.61 13.27 -2.42
C ALA A 182 7.16 11.91 -1.92
N ILE A 183 7.73 11.10 -2.82
CA ILE A 183 8.34 9.81 -2.46
C ILE A 183 9.53 10.03 -1.52
N LYS A 184 10.37 11.04 -1.77
CA LYS A 184 11.47 11.40 -0.87
C LYS A 184 10.97 11.79 0.52
N ALA A 185 9.92 12.62 0.60
CA ALA A 185 9.33 13.02 1.88
C ALA A 185 8.77 11.83 2.66
N ALA A 186 8.16 10.85 1.97
CA ALA A 186 7.69 9.61 2.59
C ALA A 186 8.88 8.77 3.09
N GLY A 187 9.92 8.60 2.29
CA GLY A 187 11.13 7.86 2.69
C GLY A 187 11.76 8.41 3.97
N ALA A 188 11.72 9.73 4.17
CA ALA A 188 12.28 10.39 5.36
C ALA A 188 11.54 10.07 6.67
N VAL A 189 10.26 9.67 6.61
CA VAL A 189 9.42 9.34 7.78
C VAL A 189 9.11 7.86 7.92
N THR A 190 9.72 7.03 7.07
CA THR A 190 9.51 5.58 6.99
C THR A 190 10.62 4.83 7.72
N ASP A 191 10.29 3.69 8.33
CA ASP A 191 11.28 2.78 8.90
C ASP A 191 11.69 1.73 7.87
N ILE A 192 10.73 1.11 7.20
CA ILE A 192 10.98 0.05 6.21
C ILE A 192 10.35 0.43 4.87
N VAL A 193 11.19 0.60 3.87
CA VAL A 193 10.73 0.84 2.48
C VAL A 193 10.62 -0.49 1.75
N LEU A 194 9.52 -0.64 1.02
CA LEU A 194 9.24 -1.77 0.13
C LEU A 194 9.15 -1.20 -1.28
N SER A 195 9.95 -1.68 -2.20
CA SER A 195 9.95 -1.13 -3.56
C SER A 195 10.09 -2.22 -4.62
N SER A 196 9.81 -1.85 -5.87
CA SER A 196 10.07 -2.65 -7.05
C SER A 196 11.20 -2.00 -7.84
N LEU A 197 12.23 -2.76 -8.18
CA LEU A 197 13.36 -2.24 -8.95
C LEU A 197 12.93 -1.59 -10.27
N ASP A 198 11.95 -2.19 -10.95
CA ASP A 198 11.43 -1.64 -12.21
C ASP A 198 10.74 -0.29 -12.03
N ASP A 199 9.97 -0.11 -10.96
CA ASP A 199 9.32 1.16 -10.66
C ASP A 199 10.35 2.25 -10.32
N GLU A 200 11.40 1.90 -9.55
CA GLU A 200 12.46 2.83 -9.15
C GLU A 200 13.33 3.25 -10.35
N LYS A 201 13.68 2.30 -11.22
CA LYS A 201 14.38 2.61 -12.47
C LYS A 201 13.61 3.61 -13.32
N ARG A 202 12.28 3.44 -13.45
CA ARG A 202 11.45 4.38 -14.22
C ARG A 202 11.30 5.73 -13.53
N GLY A 203 11.02 5.73 -12.23
CA GLY A 203 10.72 6.96 -11.48
C GLY A 203 11.95 7.82 -11.16
N PHE A 204 13.07 7.19 -10.85
CA PHE A 204 14.29 7.86 -10.37
C PHE A 204 15.51 7.65 -11.26
N GLY A 205 15.49 6.66 -12.15
CA GLY A 205 16.64 6.34 -13.01
C GLY A 205 17.74 5.57 -12.28
N ASP A 206 17.42 4.89 -11.17
CA ASP A 206 18.38 4.07 -10.44
C ASP A 206 18.95 2.95 -11.34
N ALA A 207 20.24 2.69 -11.24
CA ALA A 207 20.90 1.71 -12.09
C ALA A 207 20.55 0.27 -11.67
N ASP A 208 20.49 0.02 -10.36
CA ASP A 208 20.33 -1.29 -9.75
C ASP A 208 19.72 -1.20 -8.34
N ALA A 209 19.47 -2.34 -7.71
CA ALA A 209 18.88 -2.41 -6.38
C ALA A 209 19.76 -1.76 -5.27
N PRO A 210 21.08 -1.91 -5.25
CA PRO A 210 21.93 -1.17 -4.32
C PRO A 210 21.76 0.35 -4.40
N ALA A 211 21.67 0.93 -5.62
CA ALA A 211 21.46 2.37 -5.80
C ALA A 211 20.11 2.84 -5.21
N VAL A 212 19.06 2.03 -5.36
CA VAL A 212 17.76 2.27 -4.71
C VAL A 212 17.90 2.27 -3.19
N ALA A 213 18.58 1.25 -2.63
CA ALA A 213 18.78 1.15 -1.18
C ALA A 213 19.53 2.36 -0.63
N ASP A 214 20.68 2.71 -1.24
CA ASP A 214 21.50 3.86 -0.83
C ASP A 214 20.70 5.16 -0.82
N ARG A 215 19.84 5.34 -1.81
CA ARG A 215 19.00 6.53 -1.93
C ARG A 215 17.97 6.62 -0.80
N TYR A 216 17.25 5.54 -0.48
CA TYR A 216 16.23 5.55 0.59
C TYR A 216 16.87 5.62 1.98
N LEU A 217 17.99 4.90 2.22
CA LEU A 217 18.75 5.01 3.46
C LEU A 217 19.30 6.43 3.64
N GLY A 218 19.78 7.05 2.55
CA GLY A 218 20.21 8.45 2.55
C GLY A 218 19.09 9.45 2.85
N TRP A 219 17.81 9.07 2.66
CA TRP A 219 16.65 9.88 3.03
C TRP A 219 16.17 9.65 4.46
N GLY A 220 16.63 8.59 5.15
CA GLY A 220 16.33 8.33 6.55
C GLY A 220 15.54 7.04 6.83
N ALA A 221 15.32 6.20 5.83
CA ALA A 221 14.81 4.85 6.05
C ALA A 221 15.83 4.03 6.86
N GLN A 222 15.34 3.08 7.66
CA GLN A 222 16.20 2.18 8.46
C GLN A 222 16.53 0.90 7.68
N ALA A 223 15.55 0.40 6.93
CA ALA A 223 15.72 -0.76 6.07
C ALA A 223 14.99 -0.57 4.73
N VAL A 224 15.50 -1.24 3.69
CA VAL A 224 14.94 -1.21 2.34
C VAL A 224 14.86 -2.62 1.78
N VAL A 225 13.70 -3.01 1.29
CA VAL A 225 13.48 -4.27 0.58
C VAL A 225 13.15 -3.96 -0.88
N ILE A 226 13.99 -4.41 -1.79
CA ILE A 226 13.82 -4.17 -3.23
C ILE A 226 13.46 -5.50 -3.90
N LYS A 227 12.24 -5.56 -4.44
CA LYS A 227 11.71 -6.69 -5.20
C LYS A 227 12.14 -6.57 -6.66
N ASP A 228 12.55 -7.68 -7.29
CA ASP A 228 12.98 -7.70 -8.70
C ASP A 228 12.29 -8.85 -9.47
N GLY A 229 10.97 -8.82 -9.50
CA GLY A 229 10.16 -9.82 -10.19
C GLY A 229 10.45 -11.25 -9.71
N ALA A 230 10.95 -12.10 -10.62
CA ALA A 230 11.36 -13.48 -10.31
C ALA A 230 12.85 -13.60 -9.92
N ALA A 231 13.59 -12.50 -9.91
CA ALA A 231 14.98 -12.47 -9.44
C ALA A 231 15.05 -12.32 -7.91
N PRO A 232 16.24 -12.56 -7.30
CA PRO A 232 16.43 -12.37 -5.87
C PRO A 232 16.07 -10.94 -5.44
N SER A 233 15.34 -10.81 -4.31
CA SER A 233 15.11 -9.53 -3.65
C SER A 233 16.33 -9.11 -2.85
N LEU A 234 16.63 -7.81 -2.80
CA LEU A 234 17.66 -7.25 -1.94
C LEU A 234 17.03 -6.69 -0.67
N LEU A 235 17.49 -7.15 0.49
CA LEU A 235 17.29 -6.50 1.79
C LEU A 235 18.55 -5.75 2.16
N VAL A 236 18.42 -4.48 2.53
CA VAL A 236 19.46 -3.72 3.25
C VAL A 236 18.88 -3.25 4.58
N ASP A 237 19.50 -3.64 5.69
CA ASP A 237 19.12 -3.30 7.06
C ASP A 237 20.37 -2.81 7.81
N GLY A 238 20.43 -1.53 8.07
CA GLY A 238 21.64 -0.90 8.59
C GLY A 238 22.82 -1.05 7.64
N ASN A 239 23.86 -1.78 8.08
CA ASN A 239 25.05 -2.06 7.28
C ASN A 239 25.02 -3.43 6.58
N ASP A 240 23.99 -4.22 6.84
CA ASP A 240 23.89 -5.58 6.31
C ASP A 240 23.08 -5.57 5.01
N ALA A 241 23.60 -6.22 3.98
CA ALA A 241 22.94 -6.41 2.70
C ALA A 241 22.83 -7.90 2.38
N VAL A 242 21.60 -8.37 2.15
CA VAL A 242 21.31 -9.79 1.91
C VAL A 242 20.46 -9.94 0.65
N TRP A 243 20.93 -10.78 -0.27
CA TRP A 243 20.17 -11.20 -1.42
C TRP A 243 19.37 -12.46 -1.08
N LEU A 244 18.06 -12.38 -1.22
CA LEU A 244 17.11 -13.44 -0.88
C LEU A 244 16.51 -14.00 -2.17
N PRO A 245 16.85 -15.27 -2.51
CA PRO A 245 16.26 -15.90 -3.69
C PRO A 245 14.76 -16.07 -3.48
N PRO A 246 13.94 -15.93 -4.53
CA PRO A 246 12.52 -16.21 -4.43
C PRO A 246 12.32 -17.73 -4.20
N ASP A 247 11.28 -18.07 -3.45
CA ASP A 247 10.83 -19.45 -3.43
C ASP A 247 10.40 -19.85 -4.85
N MET A 248 10.83 -21.05 -5.28
CA MET A 248 10.51 -21.57 -6.60
C MET A 248 9.01 -21.84 -6.70
N VAL A 249 8.29 -20.89 -7.29
CA VAL A 249 6.87 -21.06 -7.61
C VAL A 249 6.75 -21.55 -9.06
N HIS A 250 5.94 -22.57 -9.28
CA HIS A 250 5.53 -22.95 -10.64
C HIS A 250 4.90 -21.72 -11.33
N LEU A 251 4.92 -21.71 -12.67
CA LEU A 251 4.41 -20.60 -13.49
C LEU A 251 3.16 -19.97 -12.88
N PRO A 252 3.19 -18.68 -12.52
CA PRO A 252 2.07 -18.02 -11.87
C PRO A 252 0.89 -17.96 -12.85
N VAL A 253 -0.29 -18.29 -12.37
CA VAL A 253 -1.54 -18.14 -13.14
C VAL A 253 -1.86 -16.66 -13.33
N ASP A 254 -1.60 -15.86 -12.31
CA ASP A 254 -1.83 -14.43 -12.27
C ASP A 254 -0.83 -13.75 -11.30
N SER A 255 -0.11 -12.76 -11.77
CA SER A 255 0.84 -11.99 -10.95
C SER A 255 0.24 -10.69 -10.36
N THR A 256 -1.06 -10.45 -10.57
CA THR A 256 -1.74 -9.30 -9.97
C THR A 256 -1.64 -9.38 -8.44
N ALA A 257 -1.32 -8.26 -7.80
CA ALA A 257 -1.13 -8.17 -6.35
C ALA A 257 -0.01 -9.06 -5.76
N ALA A 258 0.92 -9.59 -6.57
CA ALA A 258 2.06 -10.36 -6.05
C ALA A 258 2.93 -9.50 -5.11
N GLY A 259 3.18 -8.23 -5.47
CA GLY A 259 3.88 -7.27 -4.61
C GLY A 259 3.13 -7.00 -3.30
N ASP A 260 1.79 -6.88 -3.37
CA ASP A 260 0.95 -6.66 -2.19
C ASP A 260 0.97 -7.89 -1.27
N ALA A 261 0.93 -9.10 -1.84
CA ALA A 261 1.03 -10.37 -1.09
C ALA A 261 2.41 -10.54 -0.44
N PHE A 262 3.49 -10.18 -1.15
CA PHE A 262 4.84 -10.15 -0.58
C PHE A 262 4.91 -9.20 0.63
N ASN A 263 4.41 -7.98 0.49
CA ASN A 263 4.38 -7.00 1.57
C ASN A 263 3.58 -7.53 2.77
N ALA A 264 2.45 -8.20 2.52
CA ALA A 264 1.64 -8.83 3.57
C ALA A 264 2.39 -9.94 4.31
N GLY A 265 3.16 -10.77 3.60
CA GLY A 265 4.01 -11.80 4.19
C GLY A 265 5.06 -11.22 5.13
N LEU A 266 5.74 -10.15 4.71
CA LEU A 266 6.69 -9.44 5.56
C LEU A 266 6.02 -8.89 6.82
N LEU A 267 4.90 -8.16 6.67
CA LEU A 267 4.13 -7.62 7.81
C LEU A 267 3.75 -8.74 8.79
N ALA A 268 3.26 -9.87 8.28
CA ALA A 268 2.84 -11.00 9.10
C ALA A 268 4.02 -11.68 9.82
N GLY A 269 5.14 -11.86 9.15
CA GLY A 269 6.36 -12.38 9.76
C GLY A 269 6.86 -11.51 10.91
N MET A 270 6.92 -10.19 10.70
CA MET A 270 7.31 -9.23 11.75
C MET A 270 6.28 -9.18 12.89
N ALA A 271 4.99 -9.27 12.59
CA ALA A 271 3.93 -9.36 13.60
C ALA A 271 4.06 -10.63 14.47
N ALA A 272 4.59 -11.72 13.91
CA ALA A 272 4.93 -12.94 14.62
C ALA A 272 6.27 -12.86 15.39
N GLY A 273 6.95 -11.72 15.39
CA GLY A 273 8.19 -11.47 16.13
C GLY A 273 9.47 -11.88 15.40
N LYS A 274 9.39 -12.17 14.09
CA LYS A 274 10.59 -12.43 13.27
C LYS A 274 11.35 -11.13 12.96
N THR A 275 12.65 -11.25 12.73
CA THR A 275 13.45 -10.17 12.13
C THR A 275 12.98 -9.87 10.70
N ILE A 276 13.36 -8.72 10.12
CA ILE A 276 13.02 -8.38 8.73
C ILE A 276 13.48 -9.48 7.78
N CYS A 277 14.72 -9.94 7.93
CA CYS A 277 15.29 -10.99 7.07
C CYS A 277 14.52 -12.31 7.13
N GLU A 278 14.10 -12.74 8.32
CA GLU A 278 13.30 -13.96 8.51
C GLU A 278 11.84 -13.80 8.06
N ALA A 279 11.36 -12.58 7.98
CA ALA A 279 9.98 -12.26 7.63
C ALA A 279 9.76 -12.13 6.12
N ILE A 280 10.80 -11.96 5.33
CA ILE A 280 10.70 -11.91 3.86
C ILE A 280 10.21 -13.27 3.35
N PRO A 281 9.12 -13.28 2.55
CA PRO A 281 8.52 -14.51 2.04
C PRO A 281 9.40 -15.21 1.02
#